data_1a2e67486093ce0c4e5f5ca5171a67cf
#
_entry.id   1a2e67486093ce0c4e5f5ca5171a67cf
#
_cell.length_a   1.000
_cell.length_b   1.000
_cell.length_c   1.000
_cell.angle_alpha   90.00
_cell.angle_beta   90.00
_cell.angle_gamma   90.00
#
_symmetry.space_group_name_H-M   'P 1'
#
loop_
_entity.id
_entity.type
_entity.pdbx_description
1 polymer ?
#
loop_
_entity_poly.entity_id
_entity_poly.type
_entity_poly.pdbx_seq_one_letter_code
_entity_poly.pdbx_strand_id
1 'polypeptide(L)'
;MSEYQLEIKQIVDYPRCRIYRQFIQSLIADRNIRTNGGSGLFYYTVLSSYANFRTSYKRIGGINYTVYPGEWLCELKELTEWFHFRFGRQVISVLNDLQERHLITYELIGNGRLIKYKIVGWHKHNRVLEYNAPCQKDTGFFFLPICIANEIIGTRRPSEMDILLDLWLNTVYNDEQVQGSDVAPVVYIRNGSGSPLISYAELAQRYNISKATIGRYLKKFEELELISVNSFPGTHGTVISLRNYLSTMFQISDVMLDKEEIAMALHITINLPESVANDASTVSELRKEVIMQKVEKILMSQGYSCFGCPNFRYKLLELSDCQGTVLTERSNTHKRRLRYSLKLFCGEQKEIAQFELVLTPAN
;
A
#
# COMPACT_ATOMS: atom_id res chain seq x y z
N MET A 1 27.86 25.53 -6.68
CA MET A 1 26.93 24.40 -6.52
C MET A 1 25.73 24.90 -5.72
N SER A 2 24.55 24.72 -6.25
CA SER A 2 23.32 25.13 -5.54
C SER A 2 22.75 23.95 -4.76
N GLU A 3 22.33 24.22 -3.55
CA GLU A 3 21.71 23.25 -2.66
C GLU A 3 20.22 23.13 -2.97
N TYR A 4 19.73 21.88 -3.09
CA TYR A 4 18.35 21.53 -3.35
C TYR A 4 17.85 20.48 -2.35
N GLN A 5 16.57 20.52 -2.08
CA GLN A 5 15.86 19.45 -1.40
C GLN A 5 15.26 18.53 -2.46
N LEU A 6 15.60 17.23 -2.40
CA LEU A 6 15.14 16.20 -3.32
C LEU A 6 13.94 15.46 -2.68
N GLU A 7 12.81 15.52 -3.33
CA GLU A 7 11.62 14.71 -3.04
C GLU A 7 11.49 13.61 -4.10
N ILE A 8 11.24 12.37 -3.67
CA ILE A 8 11.06 11.21 -4.55
C ILE A 8 9.66 10.66 -4.35
N LYS A 9 8.83 10.72 -5.40
CA LYS A 9 7.47 10.18 -5.41
C LYS A 9 7.39 8.99 -6.37
N GLN A 10 6.88 7.85 -5.92
CA GLN A 10 6.56 6.76 -6.84
C GLN A 10 5.23 7.05 -7.54
N ILE A 11 5.23 6.95 -8.85
CA ILE A 11 4.01 6.97 -9.64
C ILE A 11 3.41 5.56 -9.59
N VAL A 12 2.18 5.47 -9.12
CA VAL A 12 1.43 4.22 -9.05
C VAL A 12 0.17 4.40 -9.87
N ASP A 13 0.08 3.66 -10.97
CA ASP A 13 -1.01 3.72 -11.95
C ASP A 13 -2.14 2.71 -11.70
N TYR A 14 -2.13 2.06 -10.56
CA TYR A 14 -3.14 1.09 -10.16
C TYR A 14 -3.76 1.45 -8.80
N PRO A 15 -5.04 1.11 -8.58
CA PRO A 15 -5.71 1.40 -7.32
C PRO A 15 -5.11 0.55 -6.18
N ARG A 16 -4.81 1.23 -5.07
CA ARG A 16 -4.36 0.62 -3.83
C ARG A 16 -5.08 1.27 -2.65
N CYS A 17 -5.31 0.51 -1.60
CA CYS A 17 -5.94 0.99 -0.38
C CYS A 17 -4.90 1.13 0.74
N ARG A 18 -4.95 2.23 1.48
CA ARG A 18 -4.18 2.42 2.70
C ARG A 18 -4.88 1.68 3.84
N ILE A 19 -4.15 0.78 4.50
CA ILE A 19 -4.67 -0.01 5.62
C ILE A 19 -3.82 0.24 6.85
N TYR A 20 -4.47 0.66 7.94
CA TYR A 20 -3.79 0.85 9.21
C TYR A 20 -3.59 -0.46 9.95
N ARG A 21 -2.39 -0.68 10.48
CA ARG A 21 -2.04 -1.90 11.22
C ARG A 21 -2.93 -2.10 12.44
N GLN A 22 -3.28 -1.01 13.13
CA GLN A 22 -4.19 -1.07 14.27
C GLN A 22 -5.57 -1.62 13.89
N PHE A 23 -6.08 -1.28 12.71
CA PHE A 23 -7.32 -1.86 12.20
C PHE A 23 -7.20 -3.38 12.02
N ILE A 24 -6.10 -3.86 11.42
CA ILE A 24 -5.89 -5.31 11.29
C ILE A 24 -5.72 -5.99 12.65
N GLN A 25 -5.07 -5.36 13.61
CA GLN A 25 -4.98 -5.87 14.97
C GLN A 25 -6.36 -6.00 15.63
N SER A 26 -7.26 -5.03 15.42
CA SER A 26 -8.65 -5.14 15.90
C SER A 26 -9.41 -6.30 15.26
N LEU A 27 -9.21 -6.55 13.96
CA LEU A 27 -9.79 -7.70 13.27
C LEU A 27 -9.23 -9.04 13.76
N ILE A 28 -7.93 -9.11 14.07
CA ILE A 28 -7.29 -10.29 14.68
C ILE A 28 -7.89 -10.57 16.06
N ALA A 29 -8.22 -9.53 16.82
CA ALA A 29 -8.83 -9.68 18.15
C ALA A 29 -10.32 -10.05 18.10
N ASP A 30 -11.03 -9.69 17.02
CA ASP A 30 -12.45 -9.96 16.86
C ASP A 30 -12.71 -11.45 16.59
N ARG A 31 -13.51 -12.08 17.43
CA ARG A 31 -13.92 -13.49 17.31
C ARG A 31 -15.37 -13.66 16.83
N ASN A 32 -16.10 -12.57 16.63
CA ASN A 32 -17.49 -12.62 16.19
C ASN A 32 -17.61 -12.88 14.68
N ILE A 33 -16.58 -12.50 13.91
CA ILE A 33 -16.51 -12.65 12.46
C ILE A 33 -15.69 -13.90 12.12
N ARG A 34 -16.27 -14.76 11.29
CA ARG A 34 -15.61 -16.03 10.93
C ARG A 34 -14.52 -15.82 9.89
N THR A 35 -13.38 -16.50 10.11
CA THR A 35 -12.23 -16.50 9.18
C THR A 35 -12.12 -17.80 8.37
N ASN A 36 -12.97 -18.80 8.65
CA ASN A 36 -12.98 -20.08 7.96
C ASN A 36 -13.56 -19.90 6.55
N GLY A 37 -12.72 -19.80 5.57
CA GLY A 37 -13.08 -19.63 4.17
C GLY A 37 -11.90 -19.98 3.28
N GLY A 38 -12.10 -19.91 1.98
CA GLY A 38 -11.13 -20.35 1.01
C GLY A 38 -10.26 -19.24 0.40
N SER A 39 -10.67 -17.96 0.51
CA SER A 39 -9.99 -16.89 -0.25
C SER A 39 -8.64 -16.48 0.33
N GLY A 40 -8.53 -16.41 1.63
CA GLY A 40 -7.28 -16.05 2.29
C GLY A 40 -6.93 -14.56 2.25
N LEU A 41 -7.87 -13.67 1.88
CA LEU A 41 -7.63 -12.23 1.87
C LEU A 41 -7.25 -11.71 3.25
N PHE A 42 -7.96 -12.12 4.28
CA PHE A 42 -7.63 -11.80 5.66
C PHE A 42 -6.22 -12.26 6.03
N TYR A 43 -5.86 -13.50 5.69
CA TYR A 43 -4.54 -14.04 6.02
C TYR A 43 -3.41 -13.29 5.31
N TYR A 44 -3.58 -12.98 4.03
CA TYR A 44 -2.61 -12.18 3.28
C TYR A 44 -2.48 -10.76 3.86
N THR A 45 -3.60 -10.15 4.25
CA THR A 45 -3.61 -8.81 4.85
C THR A 45 -2.94 -8.81 6.23
N VAL A 46 -3.16 -9.84 7.04
CA VAL A 46 -2.47 -10.02 8.33
C VAL A 46 -0.96 -10.14 8.12
N LEU A 47 -0.51 -11.02 7.21
CA LEU A 47 0.92 -11.13 6.89
C LEU A 47 1.52 -9.80 6.42
N SER A 48 0.80 -9.08 5.57
CA SER A 48 1.22 -7.76 5.09
C SER A 48 1.31 -6.72 6.21
N SER A 49 0.42 -6.79 7.21
CA SER A 49 0.43 -5.84 8.33
C SER A 49 1.66 -5.95 9.22
N TYR A 50 2.29 -7.11 9.29
CA TYR A 50 3.51 -7.34 10.08
C TYR A 50 4.79 -7.16 9.26
N ALA A 51 4.70 -7.18 7.92
CA ALA A 51 5.88 -7.05 7.07
C ALA A 51 6.66 -5.76 7.35
N ASN A 52 7.99 -5.86 7.41
CA ASN A 52 8.87 -4.75 7.71
C ASN A 52 8.94 -3.73 6.58
N PHE A 53 9.02 -2.44 6.93
CA PHE A 53 9.39 -1.37 6.00
C PHE A 53 10.90 -1.15 5.91
N ARG A 54 11.64 -1.45 6.99
CA ARG A 54 13.09 -1.27 7.09
C ARG A 54 13.73 -2.55 7.59
N THR A 55 15.01 -2.75 7.29
CA THR A 55 15.79 -3.84 7.87
C THR A 55 15.79 -3.72 9.40
N SER A 56 15.46 -4.80 10.08
CA SER A 56 15.48 -4.90 11.53
C SER A 56 16.13 -6.21 11.99
N TYR A 57 16.42 -6.30 13.27
CA TYR A 57 16.99 -7.49 13.88
C TYR A 57 16.02 -8.02 14.93
N LYS A 58 15.68 -9.31 14.83
CA LYS A 58 14.81 -9.98 15.79
C LYS A 58 15.60 -11.09 16.50
N ARG A 59 15.59 -11.09 17.83
CA ARG A 59 16.25 -12.13 18.63
C ARG A 59 15.22 -13.12 19.13
N ILE A 60 15.37 -14.40 18.76
CA ILE A 60 14.48 -15.47 19.19
C ILE A 60 15.35 -16.65 19.63
N GLY A 61 15.10 -17.18 20.83
CA GLY A 61 15.87 -18.31 21.36
C GLY A 61 17.37 -18.04 21.47
N GLY A 62 17.81 -16.79 21.68
CA GLY A 62 19.21 -16.40 21.75
C GLY A 62 19.88 -16.16 20.38
N ILE A 63 19.23 -16.48 19.27
CA ILE A 63 19.75 -16.30 17.90
C ILE A 63 19.23 -14.98 17.33
N ASN A 64 20.13 -14.22 16.71
CA ASN A 64 19.78 -12.97 16.02
C ASN A 64 19.46 -13.26 14.55
N TYR A 65 18.30 -12.83 14.12
CA TYR A 65 17.83 -12.95 12.74
C TYR A 65 17.71 -11.56 12.10
N THR A 66 18.21 -11.42 10.88
CA THR A 66 17.98 -10.22 10.08
C THR A 66 16.66 -10.35 9.32
N VAL A 67 15.80 -9.35 9.43
CA VAL A 67 14.49 -9.27 8.76
C VAL A 67 14.50 -8.07 7.84
N TYR A 68 14.44 -8.32 6.54
CA TYR A 68 14.50 -7.30 5.50
C TYR A 68 13.13 -6.67 5.20
N PRO A 69 13.06 -5.57 4.41
CA PRO A 69 11.79 -5.01 3.96
C PRO A 69 10.91 -6.06 3.26
N GLY A 70 9.63 -6.07 3.63
CA GLY A 70 8.66 -7.07 3.15
C GLY A 70 8.73 -8.41 3.83
N GLU A 71 9.71 -8.64 4.72
CA GLU A 71 9.85 -9.88 5.49
C GLU A 71 9.30 -9.73 6.90
N TRP A 72 8.97 -10.86 7.50
CA TRP A 72 8.72 -11.02 8.93
C TRP A 72 9.14 -12.39 9.42
N LEU A 73 9.47 -12.46 10.69
CA LEU A 73 9.82 -13.70 11.40
C LEU A 73 8.93 -13.83 12.63
N CYS A 74 8.23 -14.94 12.76
CA CYS A 74 7.35 -15.22 13.88
C CYS A 74 7.32 -16.72 14.23
N GLU A 75 6.71 -17.03 15.36
CA GLU A 75 6.42 -18.42 15.72
C GLU A 75 5.18 -18.92 14.96
N LEU A 76 5.17 -20.23 14.65
CA LEU A 76 3.98 -20.87 14.05
C LEU A 76 2.74 -20.68 14.94
N LYS A 77 2.93 -20.67 16.27
CA LYS A 77 1.86 -20.42 17.24
C LYS A 77 1.24 -19.03 17.09
N GLU A 78 2.05 -17.98 16.88
CA GLU A 78 1.55 -16.61 16.65
C GLU A 78 0.65 -16.56 15.42
N LEU A 79 1.06 -17.15 14.29
CA LEU A 79 0.21 -17.22 13.09
C LEU A 79 -1.06 -18.04 13.32
N THR A 80 -1.01 -19.09 14.14
CA THR A 80 -2.20 -19.88 14.48
C THR A 80 -3.23 -19.01 15.22
N GLU A 81 -2.77 -18.18 16.15
CA GLU A 81 -3.62 -17.23 16.89
C GLU A 81 -4.16 -16.12 15.98
N TRP A 82 -3.31 -15.51 15.15
CA TRP A 82 -3.72 -14.42 14.25
C TRP A 82 -4.72 -14.86 13.19
N PHE A 83 -4.58 -16.10 12.69
CA PHE A 83 -5.48 -16.64 11.66
C PHE A 83 -6.74 -17.29 12.24
N HIS A 84 -6.91 -17.31 13.56
CA HIS A 84 -8.02 -17.96 14.26
C HIS A 84 -8.09 -19.47 14.00
N PHE A 85 -6.95 -20.11 13.79
CA PHE A 85 -6.88 -21.55 13.61
C PHE A 85 -6.66 -22.29 14.93
N ARG A 86 -7.06 -23.55 14.93
CA ARG A 86 -6.81 -24.46 16.05
C ARG A 86 -5.48 -25.18 15.94
N PHE A 87 -5.00 -25.42 14.71
CA PHE A 87 -3.84 -26.26 14.45
C PHE A 87 -2.87 -25.59 13.47
N GLY A 88 -1.56 -25.71 13.74
CA GLY A 88 -0.50 -25.17 12.89
C GLY A 88 -0.51 -25.68 11.45
N ARG A 89 -0.99 -26.93 11.21
CA ARG A 89 -1.14 -27.48 9.85
C ARG A 89 -2.05 -26.64 8.96
N GLN A 90 -3.05 -25.95 9.53
CA GLN A 90 -3.94 -25.07 8.78
C GLN A 90 -3.20 -23.81 8.33
N VAL A 91 -2.30 -23.29 9.18
CA VAL A 91 -1.41 -22.16 8.80
C VAL A 91 -0.53 -22.57 7.63
N ILE A 92 0.12 -23.74 7.70
CA ILE A 92 1.00 -24.22 6.61
C ILE A 92 0.21 -24.38 5.31
N SER A 93 -1.03 -24.89 5.36
CA SER A 93 -1.89 -24.99 4.19
C SER A 93 -2.18 -23.63 3.55
N VAL A 94 -2.43 -22.60 4.36
CA VAL A 94 -2.64 -21.22 3.87
C VAL A 94 -1.36 -20.63 3.27
N LEU A 95 -0.21 -20.83 3.93
CA LEU A 95 1.06 -20.33 3.42
C LEU A 95 1.44 -20.98 2.09
N ASN A 96 1.19 -22.30 1.93
CA ASN A 96 1.38 -23.01 0.66
C ASN A 96 0.47 -22.43 -0.45
N ASP A 97 -0.82 -22.24 -0.17
CA ASP A 97 -1.76 -21.64 -1.14
C ASP A 97 -1.33 -20.23 -1.58
N LEU A 98 -0.92 -19.39 -0.64
CA LEU A 98 -0.41 -18.05 -0.95
C LEU A 98 0.92 -18.08 -1.72
N GLN A 99 1.79 -19.04 -1.43
CA GLN A 99 3.06 -19.24 -2.15
C GLN A 99 2.83 -19.77 -3.57
N GLU A 100 1.94 -20.73 -3.78
CA GLU A 100 1.54 -21.23 -5.10
C GLU A 100 0.99 -20.11 -6.00
N ARG A 101 0.33 -19.12 -5.41
CA ARG A 101 -0.14 -17.90 -6.09
C ARG A 101 0.93 -16.83 -6.26
N HIS A 102 2.17 -17.08 -5.87
CA HIS A 102 3.26 -16.12 -5.92
C HIS A 102 3.01 -14.80 -5.15
N LEU A 103 2.18 -14.85 -4.11
CA LEU A 103 1.90 -13.70 -3.25
C LEU A 103 2.91 -13.56 -2.11
N ILE A 104 3.43 -14.69 -1.63
CA ILE A 104 4.45 -14.76 -0.60
C ILE A 104 5.52 -15.81 -0.96
N THR A 105 6.64 -15.73 -0.27
CA THR A 105 7.57 -16.86 -0.08
C THR A 105 7.74 -17.10 1.40
N TYR A 106 7.95 -18.34 1.84
CA TYR A 106 8.21 -18.61 3.23
C TYR A 106 9.17 -19.77 3.41
N GLU A 107 9.82 -19.81 4.58
CA GLU A 107 10.70 -20.90 5.02
C GLU A 107 10.41 -21.25 6.48
N LEU A 108 10.57 -22.53 6.81
CA LEU A 108 10.47 -23.04 8.17
C LEU A 108 11.86 -23.10 8.78
N ILE A 109 12.03 -22.54 9.97
CA ILE A 109 13.30 -22.48 10.69
C ILE A 109 13.11 -23.16 12.05
N GLY A 110 14.19 -23.68 12.62
CA GLY A 110 14.18 -24.25 13.98
C GLY A 110 13.21 -25.44 14.12
N ASN A 111 13.33 -26.46 13.29
CA ASN A 111 12.45 -27.64 13.27
C ASN A 111 10.95 -27.30 13.08
N GLY A 112 10.68 -26.28 12.27
CA GLY A 112 9.30 -25.88 11.95
C GLY A 112 8.58 -25.05 13.03
N ARG A 113 9.31 -24.58 14.05
CA ARG A 113 8.73 -23.72 15.09
C ARG A 113 8.63 -22.26 14.66
N LEU A 114 9.58 -21.80 13.85
CA LEU A 114 9.65 -20.45 13.36
C LEU A 114 9.31 -20.42 11.87
N ILE A 115 8.64 -19.36 11.47
CA ILE A 115 8.29 -19.08 10.08
C ILE A 115 8.89 -17.73 9.73
N LYS A 116 9.74 -17.71 8.69
CA LYS A 116 10.16 -16.48 8.04
C LYS A 116 9.45 -16.40 6.72
N TYR A 117 8.71 -15.34 6.50
CA TYR A 117 8.01 -15.11 5.23
C TYR A 117 8.36 -13.75 4.63
N LYS A 118 8.12 -13.62 3.33
CA LYS A 118 8.32 -12.40 2.56
C LYS A 118 7.12 -12.17 1.64
N ILE A 119 6.60 -10.96 1.65
CA ILE A 119 5.56 -10.52 0.71
C ILE A 119 6.22 -10.22 -0.63
N VAL A 120 5.75 -10.88 -1.70
CA VAL A 120 6.28 -10.68 -3.05
C VAL A 120 5.90 -9.29 -3.55
N GLY A 121 6.86 -8.56 -4.11
CA GLY A 121 6.63 -7.22 -4.62
C GLY A 121 6.37 -6.15 -3.55
N TRP A 122 6.66 -6.41 -2.27
CA TRP A 122 6.42 -5.49 -1.16
C TRP A 122 6.87 -4.06 -1.44
N HIS A 123 8.12 -3.89 -1.87
CA HIS A 123 8.72 -2.58 -2.13
C HIS A 123 8.09 -1.85 -3.34
N LYS A 124 7.37 -2.56 -4.21
CA LYS A 124 6.60 -1.95 -5.31
C LYS A 124 5.39 -1.17 -4.79
N HIS A 125 4.78 -1.66 -3.72
CA HIS A 125 3.55 -1.10 -3.15
C HIS A 125 3.79 -0.29 -1.89
N ASN A 126 4.84 -0.62 -1.12
CA ASN A 126 5.12 -0.10 0.21
C ASN A 126 6.56 0.39 0.31
N ARG A 127 6.76 1.70 0.40
CA ARG A 127 8.09 2.32 0.51
C ARG A 127 8.24 3.05 1.83
N VAL A 128 9.49 3.12 2.30
CA VAL A 128 9.85 3.90 3.49
C VAL A 128 9.51 5.38 3.33
N LEU A 129 9.63 5.93 2.10
CA LEU A 129 9.33 7.33 1.82
C LEU A 129 7.83 7.68 1.97
N GLU A 130 6.95 6.69 1.80
CA GLU A 130 5.50 6.86 1.97
C GLU A 130 5.03 6.46 3.37
N TYR A 131 5.93 5.85 4.15
CA TYR A 131 5.64 5.40 5.49
C TYR A 131 6.01 6.47 6.50
N ASN A 132 4.99 7.06 7.10
CA ASN A 132 5.18 7.94 8.22
C ASN A 132 5.63 7.16 9.45
N ALA A 133 6.71 7.61 10.07
CA ALA A 133 7.13 7.00 11.33
C ALA A 133 5.97 7.08 12.33
N PRO A 134 5.54 5.93 12.90
CA PRO A 134 4.44 5.92 13.85
C PRO A 134 4.81 6.81 15.05
N CYS A 135 3.84 7.56 15.55
CA CYS A 135 4.01 8.17 16.87
C CYS A 135 3.93 7.06 17.94
N GLN A 136 4.20 7.39 19.19
CA GLN A 136 4.18 6.41 20.29
C GLN A 136 2.85 5.62 20.40
N LYS A 137 1.75 6.14 19.83
CA LYS A 137 0.41 5.54 19.87
C LYS A 137 -0.03 4.90 18.55
N ASP A 138 0.74 5.08 17.47
CA ASP A 138 0.38 4.62 16.12
C ASP A 138 1.34 3.52 15.65
N THR A 139 0.79 2.42 15.16
CA THR A 139 1.54 1.29 14.59
C THR A 139 1.80 1.44 13.10
N GLY A 140 1.34 2.54 12.47
CA GLY A 140 1.51 2.86 11.07
C GLY A 140 0.53 2.14 10.13
N PHE A 141 0.78 2.26 8.84
CA PHE A 141 -0.06 1.71 7.78
C PHE A 141 0.78 0.98 6.72
N PHE A 142 0.09 0.30 5.81
CA PHE A 142 0.65 -0.25 4.57
C PHE A 142 -0.36 -0.10 3.45
N PHE A 143 0.10 -0.27 2.20
CA PHE A 143 -0.78 -0.26 1.04
C PHE A 143 -1.05 -1.67 0.54
N LEU A 144 -2.31 -1.96 0.26
CA LEU A 144 -2.76 -3.19 -0.37
C LEU A 144 -3.31 -2.89 -1.77
N PRO A 145 -2.73 -3.46 -2.84
CA PRO A 145 -3.28 -3.31 -4.19
C PRO A 145 -4.64 -3.98 -4.33
N ILE A 146 -5.61 -3.28 -4.92
CA ILE A 146 -6.97 -3.82 -5.11
C ILE A 146 -6.97 -5.01 -6.07
N CYS A 147 -6.06 -5.05 -7.05
CA CYS A 147 -5.92 -6.20 -7.96
C CYS A 147 -5.59 -7.50 -7.22
N ILE A 148 -4.72 -7.47 -6.21
CA ILE A 148 -4.38 -8.64 -5.38
C ILE A 148 -5.61 -9.08 -4.57
N ALA A 149 -6.34 -8.14 -3.97
CA ALA A 149 -7.56 -8.47 -3.24
C ALA A 149 -8.61 -9.12 -4.16
N ASN A 150 -8.82 -8.57 -5.36
CA ASN A 150 -9.74 -9.12 -6.34
C ASN A 150 -9.34 -10.53 -6.79
N GLU A 151 -8.04 -10.77 -7.02
CA GLU A 151 -7.52 -12.09 -7.37
C GLU A 151 -7.80 -13.11 -6.27
N ILE A 152 -7.50 -12.77 -5.02
CA ILE A 152 -7.72 -13.68 -3.89
C ILE A 152 -9.21 -13.97 -3.70
N ILE A 153 -10.07 -12.96 -3.75
CA ILE A 153 -11.52 -13.09 -3.57
C ILE A 153 -12.14 -13.92 -4.70
N GLY A 154 -11.70 -13.73 -5.94
CA GLY A 154 -12.29 -14.38 -7.12
C GLY A 154 -11.99 -15.89 -7.25
N THR A 155 -11.00 -16.41 -6.52
CA THR A 155 -10.53 -17.80 -6.71
C THR A 155 -11.28 -18.85 -5.89
N ARG A 156 -11.78 -18.51 -4.73
CA ARG A 156 -12.47 -19.44 -3.82
C ARG A 156 -13.62 -18.74 -3.10
N ARG A 157 -14.45 -19.53 -2.43
CA ARG A 157 -15.50 -18.99 -1.56
C ARG A 157 -14.88 -18.25 -0.37
N PRO A 158 -15.10 -16.93 -0.23
CA PRO A 158 -14.51 -16.13 0.85
C PRO A 158 -15.16 -16.42 2.20
N SER A 159 -14.43 -16.14 3.28
CA SER A 159 -14.96 -16.11 4.64
C SER A 159 -15.78 -14.84 4.90
N GLU A 160 -16.50 -14.79 6.02
CA GLU A 160 -17.15 -13.54 6.46
C GLU A 160 -16.13 -12.41 6.62
N MET A 161 -14.96 -12.72 7.18
CA MET A 161 -13.86 -11.75 7.37
C MET A 161 -13.31 -11.24 6.04
N ASP A 162 -13.13 -12.12 5.04
CA ASP A 162 -12.68 -11.73 3.71
C ASP A 162 -13.68 -10.79 3.03
N ILE A 163 -14.99 -11.06 3.16
CA ILE A 163 -16.04 -10.21 2.61
C ILE A 163 -16.03 -8.83 3.29
N LEU A 164 -15.91 -8.79 4.62
CA LEU A 164 -15.83 -7.52 5.33
C LEU A 164 -14.61 -6.71 4.89
N LEU A 165 -13.44 -7.34 4.77
CA LEU A 165 -12.23 -6.68 4.28
C LEU A 165 -12.40 -6.21 2.83
N ASP A 166 -13.01 -7.00 1.97
CA ASP A 166 -13.25 -6.59 0.58
C ASP A 166 -14.18 -5.37 0.50
N LEU A 167 -15.21 -5.29 1.34
CA LEU A 167 -16.04 -4.09 1.45
C LEU A 167 -15.22 -2.88 1.91
N TRP A 168 -14.31 -3.04 2.88
CA TRP A 168 -13.40 -1.99 3.32
C TRP A 168 -12.46 -1.51 2.21
N LEU A 169 -11.88 -2.42 1.46
CA LEU A 169 -10.94 -2.11 0.38
C LEU A 169 -11.61 -1.36 -0.78
N ASN A 170 -12.91 -1.57 -0.97
CA ASN A 170 -13.70 -0.93 -2.00
C ASN A 170 -14.53 0.26 -1.47
N THR A 171 -14.22 0.77 -0.30
CA THR A 171 -14.89 1.95 0.24
C THR A 171 -14.26 3.22 -0.31
N VAL A 172 -15.09 4.15 -0.71
CA VAL A 172 -14.71 5.49 -1.15
C VAL A 172 -15.36 6.54 -0.27
N TYR A 173 -14.64 7.64 -0.06
CA TYR A 173 -15.11 8.80 0.69
C TYR A 173 -14.60 10.06 0.01
N ASN A 174 -15.48 11.04 -0.13
CA ASN A 174 -15.16 12.33 -0.71
C ASN A 174 -14.54 12.25 -2.13
N ASP A 175 -15.09 11.38 -2.98
CA ASP A 175 -14.71 11.23 -4.38
C ASP A 175 -15.81 11.82 -5.27
N GLU A 176 -15.51 12.90 -5.99
CA GLU A 176 -16.44 13.60 -6.88
C GLU A 176 -17.04 12.71 -7.98
N GLN A 177 -16.35 11.60 -8.33
CA GLN A 177 -16.80 10.65 -9.33
C GLN A 177 -17.82 9.63 -8.78
N VAL A 178 -17.95 9.54 -7.47
CA VAL A 178 -18.81 8.56 -6.80
C VAL A 178 -19.93 9.28 -6.06
N GLN A 179 -21.12 9.22 -6.61
CA GLN A 179 -22.31 9.88 -6.05
C GLN A 179 -22.57 9.42 -4.60
N GLY A 180 -22.70 10.36 -3.69
CA GLY A 180 -22.97 10.13 -2.27
C GLY A 180 -21.73 9.87 -1.40
N SER A 181 -20.54 9.77 -1.98
CA SER A 181 -19.30 9.59 -1.23
C SER A 181 -18.88 10.83 -0.44
N ASP A 182 -19.35 12.00 -0.82
CA ASP A 182 -19.22 13.29 -0.13
C ASP A 182 -20.02 13.35 1.18
N VAL A 183 -21.11 12.58 1.26
CA VAL A 183 -21.98 12.53 2.44
C VAL A 183 -21.51 11.49 3.44
N ALA A 184 -21.11 10.29 2.96
CA ALA A 184 -20.70 9.18 3.81
C ALA A 184 -19.75 8.22 3.07
N PRO A 185 -18.92 7.44 3.79
CA PRO A 185 -18.12 6.39 3.19
C PRO A 185 -19.02 5.29 2.62
N VAL A 186 -19.01 5.15 1.30
CA VAL A 186 -19.82 4.16 0.56
C VAL A 186 -18.94 3.08 -0.03
N VAL A 187 -19.44 1.85 -0.05
CA VAL A 187 -18.77 0.75 -0.74
C VAL A 187 -19.04 0.91 -2.23
N TYR A 188 -17.97 1.06 -2.99
CA TYR A 188 -18.03 1.23 -4.43
C TYR A 188 -17.24 0.13 -5.14
N ILE A 189 -17.92 -0.94 -5.52
CA ILE A 189 -17.33 -2.01 -6.33
C ILE A 189 -17.46 -1.62 -7.79
N ARG A 190 -16.34 -1.28 -8.44
CA ARG A 190 -16.30 -0.85 -9.84
C ARG A 190 -16.83 -1.96 -10.75
N ASN A 191 -18.09 -1.83 -11.13
CA ASN A 191 -18.78 -2.72 -12.07
C ASN A 191 -19.00 -2.10 -13.45
N GLY A 192 -18.41 -0.93 -13.70
CA GLY A 192 -18.54 -0.18 -14.95
C GLY A 192 -19.73 0.79 -15.02
N SER A 193 -20.65 0.76 -14.05
CA SER A 193 -21.85 1.62 -14.05
C SER A 193 -21.64 3.02 -13.45
N GLY A 194 -20.53 3.24 -12.76
CA GLY A 194 -20.26 4.51 -12.06
C GLY A 194 -21.19 4.79 -10.86
N SER A 195 -21.99 3.82 -10.43
CA SER A 195 -22.95 3.94 -9.33
C SER A 195 -22.51 3.17 -8.09
N PRO A 196 -22.70 3.69 -6.87
CA PRO A 196 -22.48 2.96 -5.63
C PRO A 196 -23.59 1.94 -5.31
N LEU A 197 -24.60 1.84 -6.19
CA LEU A 197 -25.71 0.90 -6.04
C LEU A 197 -25.24 -0.51 -6.40
N ILE A 198 -25.34 -1.44 -5.46
CA ILE A 198 -24.94 -2.84 -5.63
C ILE A 198 -26.14 -3.73 -5.39
N SER A 199 -26.38 -4.69 -6.28
CA SER A 199 -27.39 -5.73 -6.05
C SER A 199 -26.83 -6.91 -5.28
N TYR A 200 -27.69 -7.61 -4.53
CA TYR A 200 -27.30 -8.88 -3.90
C TYR A 200 -26.90 -9.95 -4.92
N ALA A 201 -27.32 -9.80 -6.19
CA ALA A 201 -26.92 -10.68 -7.27
C ALA A 201 -25.44 -10.47 -7.64
N GLU A 202 -25.03 -9.21 -7.78
CA GLU A 202 -23.63 -8.84 -8.09
C GLU A 202 -22.70 -9.27 -6.96
N LEU A 203 -23.07 -9.04 -5.68
CA LEU A 203 -22.30 -9.53 -4.54
C LEU A 203 -22.23 -11.07 -4.50
N ALA A 204 -23.34 -11.74 -4.80
CA ALA A 204 -23.38 -13.20 -4.87
C ALA A 204 -22.44 -13.74 -5.97
N GLN A 205 -22.41 -13.09 -7.12
CA GLN A 205 -21.51 -13.41 -8.21
C GLN A 205 -20.04 -13.13 -7.84
N ARG A 206 -19.76 -11.95 -7.25
CA ARG A 206 -18.39 -11.56 -6.82
C ARG A 206 -17.80 -12.57 -5.84
N TYR A 207 -18.59 -13.02 -4.88
CA TYR A 207 -18.12 -13.91 -3.81
C TYR A 207 -18.40 -15.39 -4.07
N ASN A 208 -18.98 -15.75 -5.21
CA ASN A 208 -19.37 -17.11 -5.56
C ASN A 208 -20.18 -17.81 -4.45
N ILE A 209 -21.19 -17.13 -3.93
CA ILE A 209 -22.10 -17.62 -2.90
C ILE A 209 -23.55 -17.26 -3.24
N SER A 210 -24.54 -17.86 -2.55
CA SER A 210 -25.94 -17.57 -2.82
C SER A 210 -26.37 -16.18 -2.32
N LYS A 211 -27.36 -15.57 -2.98
CA LYS A 211 -27.99 -14.30 -2.54
C LYS A 211 -28.49 -14.36 -1.09
N ALA A 212 -29.03 -15.50 -0.68
CA ALA A 212 -29.48 -15.70 0.68
C ALA A 212 -28.33 -15.68 1.70
N THR A 213 -27.16 -16.21 1.30
CA THR A 213 -25.95 -16.16 2.13
C THR A 213 -25.43 -14.71 2.25
N ILE A 214 -25.42 -13.94 1.15
CA ILE A 214 -25.10 -12.51 1.17
C ILE A 214 -26.02 -11.77 2.14
N GLY A 215 -27.33 -11.95 2.02
CA GLY A 215 -28.30 -11.28 2.91
C GLY A 215 -28.05 -11.59 4.38
N ARG A 216 -27.71 -12.84 4.72
CA ARG A 216 -27.36 -13.22 6.10
C ARG A 216 -26.07 -12.57 6.59
N TYR A 217 -25.05 -12.47 5.73
CA TYR A 217 -23.79 -11.85 6.11
C TYR A 217 -23.94 -10.34 6.29
N LEU A 218 -24.60 -9.65 5.37
CA LEU A 218 -24.83 -8.22 5.50
C LEU A 218 -25.68 -7.91 6.75
N LYS A 219 -26.76 -8.68 7.00
CA LYS A 219 -27.56 -8.53 8.22
C LYS A 219 -26.71 -8.72 9.48
N LYS A 220 -25.86 -9.75 9.53
CA LYS A 220 -24.93 -9.97 10.64
C LYS A 220 -23.97 -8.79 10.83
N PHE A 221 -23.42 -8.22 9.75
CA PHE A 221 -22.53 -7.07 9.82
C PHE A 221 -23.25 -5.80 10.29
N GLU A 222 -24.54 -5.64 9.96
CA GLU A 222 -25.37 -4.55 10.52
C GLU A 222 -25.64 -4.76 12.02
N GLU A 223 -25.96 -5.97 12.45
CA GLU A 223 -26.15 -6.33 13.86
C GLU A 223 -24.88 -6.10 14.70
N LEU A 224 -23.70 -6.27 14.09
CA LEU A 224 -22.40 -5.96 14.69
C LEU A 224 -21.99 -4.48 14.54
N GLU A 225 -22.87 -3.63 14.00
CA GLU A 225 -22.63 -2.20 13.77
C GLU A 225 -21.42 -1.87 12.88
N LEU A 226 -21.01 -2.80 12.01
CA LEU A 226 -19.88 -2.63 11.10
C LEU A 226 -20.27 -1.90 9.81
N ILE A 227 -21.49 -2.14 9.32
CA ILE A 227 -22.03 -1.55 8.10
C ILE A 227 -23.44 -1.00 8.33
N SER A 228 -23.90 -0.20 7.38
CA SER A 228 -25.30 0.19 7.23
C SER A 228 -25.74 -0.16 5.81
N VAL A 229 -26.90 -0.79 5.65
CA VAL A 229 -27.42 -1.26 4.37
C VAL A 229 -28.73 -0.53 4.05
N ASN A 230 -28.71 0.31 3.02
CA ASN A 230 -29.87 1.04 2.56
C ASN A 230 -30.35 0.46 1.22
N SER A 231 -31.42 -0.33 1.26
CA SER A 231 -32.00 -0.95 0.07
C SER A 231 -33.08 -0.06 -0.55
N PHE A 232 -33.02 0.10 -1.86
CA PHE A 232 -34.01 0.86 -2.63
C PHE A 232 -35.01 -0.11 -3.29
N PRO A 233 -36.31 0.22 -3.29
CA PRO A 233 -37.35 -0.64 -3.88
C PRO A 233 -37.12 -0.89 -5.37
N GLY A 234 -37.50 -2.07 -5.85
CA GLY A 234 -37.39 -2.46 -7.25
C GLY A 234 -36.01 -3.00 -7.61
N THR A 235 -35.53 -2.65 -8.81
CA THR A 235 -34.26 -3.12 -9.38
C THR A 235 -33.09 -2.18 -9.12
N HIS A 236 -33.30 -1.12 -8.33
CA HIS A 236 -32.29 -0.06 -8.16
C HIS A 236 -31.05 -0.53 -7.39
N GLY A 237 -31.17 -1.46 -6.46
CA GLY A 237 -30.04 -1.99 -5.71
C GLY A 237 -29.94 -1.47 -4.27
N THR A 238 -28.76 -1.56 -3.71
CA THR A 238 -28.48 -1.28 -2.30
C THR A 238 -27.20 -0.44 -2.19
N VAL A 239 -27.24 0.56 -1.33
CA VAL A 239 -26.05 1.30 -0.91
C VAL A 239 -25.57 0.71 0.42
N ILE A 240 -24.30 0.32 0.47
CA ILE A 240 -23.64 -0.17 1.67
C ILE A 240 -22.67 0.92 2.14
N SER A 241 -22.82 1.35 3.38
CA SER A 241 -21.90 2.31 4.01
C SER A 241 -21.18 1.65 5.17
N LEU A 242 -19.89 1.93 5.33
CA LEU A 242 -19.14 1.43 6.49
C LEU A 242 -19.33 2.36 7.69
N ARG A 243 -19.80 1.79 8.81
CA ARG A 243 -19.80 2.49 10.08
C ARG A 243 -18.38 2.56 10.65
N ASN A 244 -18.10 3.57 11.43
CA ASN A 244 -16.79 3.77 12.06
C ASN A 244 -15.60 3.86 11.09
N TYR A 245 -15.85 3.93 9.76
CA TYR A 245 -14.77 4.09 8.78
C TYR A 245 -13.97 5.36 9.07
N LEU A 246 -14.65 6.48 9.20
CA LEU A 246 -14.03 7.78 9.47
C LEU A 246 -13.29 7.77 10.81
N SER A 247 -13.89 7.28 11.89
CA SER A 247 -13.24 7.24 13.20
C SER A 247 -12.01 6.30 13.20
N THR A 248 -12.06 5.19 12.48
CA THR A 248 -10.91 4.27 12.35
C THR A 248 -9.81 4.87 11.49
N MET A 249 -10.16 5.57 10.41
CA MET A 249 -9.20 6.16 9.48
C MET A 249 -8.68 7.52 9.97
N PHE A 250 -9.52 8.32 10.62
CA PHE A 250 -9.20 9.71 11.01
C PHE A 250 -8.76 9.89 12.46
N GLN A 251 -9.01 8.97 13.38
CA GLN A 251 -8.35 9.00 14.70
C GLN A 251 -6.82 8.91 14.59
N ILE A 252 -6.37 8.35 13.48
CA ILE A 252 -4.96 8.25 13.13
C ILE A 252 -4.56 9.44 12.25
N SER A 253 -5.46 10.01 11.45
CA SER A 253 -5.13 11.04 10.46
C SER A 253 -5.06 12.46 11.03
N ASP A 254 -5.77 12.81 12.09
CA ASP A 254 -5.62 14.13 12.74
C ASP A 254 -4.21 14.35 13.29
N VAL A 255 -3.52 13.25 13.63
CA VAL A 255 -2.11 13.29 14.02
C VAL A 255 -1.18 13.13 12.80
N MET A 256 -1.68 12.64 11.66
CA MET A 256 -0.88 12.30 10.48
C MET A 256 -0.85 13.40 9.41
N LEU A 257 -1.83 14.29 9.33
CA LEU A 257 -1.79 15.41 8.38
C LEU A 257 -0.55 16.29 8.63
N ASP A 258 -0.25 16.60 9.89
CA ASP A 258 0.99 17.31 10.25
C ASP A 258 2.26 16.49 10.03
N LYS A 259 2.17 15.15 9.99
CA LYS A 259 3.34 14.27 9.83
C LYS A 259 3.57 13.82 8.40
N GLU A 260 2.55 13.79 7.55
CA GLU A 260 2.73 13.58 6.11
C GLU A 260 3.56 14.72 5.51
N GLU A 261 3.35 15.96 5.95
CA GLU A 261 4.22 17.08 5.58
C GLU A 261 5.63 16.93 6.17
N ILE A 262 5.78 16.47 7.41
CA ILE A 262 7.09 16.32 8.07
C ILE A 262 7.84 15.06 7.58
N ALA A 263 7.17 13.96 7.25
CA ALA A 263 7.83 12.74 6.78
C ALA A 263 8.13 12.74 5.29
N MET A 264 7.39 13.48 4.48
CA MET A 264 7.79 13.84 3.11
C MET A 264 8.94 14.83 3.08
N ALA A 265 9.16 15.57 4.15
CA ALA A 265 10.34 16.38 4.44
C ALA A 265 11.48 15.58 5.09
N LEU A 266 11.70 14.33 4.73
CA LEU A 266 13.06 13.78 4.80
C LEU A 266 13.88 14.65 3.84
N HIS A 267 14.50 15.70 4.40
CA HIS A 267 15.32 16.68 3.69
C HIS A 267 16.52 15.97 3.07
N ILE A 268 16.29 15.36 1.90
CA ILE A 268 17.36 14.76 1.11
C ILE A 268 18.04 15.92 0.41
N THR A 269 19.05 16.48 1.07
CA THR A 269 19.84 17.56 0.47
C THR A 269 20.72 17.02 -0.65
N ILE A 270 20.72 17.70 -1.77
CA ILE A 270 21.55 17.42 -2.93
C ILE A 270 22.16 18.72 -3.47
N ASN A 271 23.46 18.69 -3.75
CA ASN A 271 24.17 19.81 -4.34
C ASN A 271 24.28 19.60 -5.85
N LEU A 272 23.70 20.51 -6.63
CA LEU A 272 23.74 20.46 -8.09
C LEU A 272 24.69 21.49 -8.68
N PRO A 273 25.38 21.16 -9.79
CA PRO A 273 26.19 22.11 -10.52
C PRO A 273 25.32 23.25 -11.08
N GLU A 274 25.83 24.49 -10.94
CA GLU A 274 25.18 25.68 -11.51
C GLU A 274 25.48 25.76 -13.01
N SER A 275 24.51 26.30 -13.77
CA SER A 275 24.73 26.55 -15.19
C SER A 275 25.76 27.69 -15.38
N VAL A 276 26.91 27.37 -15.96
CA VAL A 276 27.79 28.35 -16.56
C VAL A 276 27.30 28.55 -17.99
N ALA A 277 27.15 29.78 -18.43
CA ALA A 277 26.34 30.22 -19.60
C ALA A 277 26.70 29.58 -20.97
N ASN A 278 27.72 28.73 -21.08
CA ASN A 278 28.24 28.28 -22.37
C ASN A 278 28.07 26.78 -22.68
N ASP A 279 27.58 25.92 -21.74
CA ASP A 279 27.41 24.48 -21.98
C ASP A 279 26.17 23.88 -21.25
N ALA A 280 25.00 24.30 -21.66
CA ALA A 280 23.72 23.86 -21.03
C ALA A 280 23.53 22.35 -21.12
N SER A 281 24.00 21.67 -22.16
CA SER A 281 23.88 20.21 -22.32
C SER A 281 24.76 19.43 -21.35
N THR A 282 26.01 19.83 -21.19
CA THR A 282 26.99 19.20 -20.28
C THR A 282 26.55 19.37 -18.82
N VAL A 283 26.03 20.53 -18.45
CA VAL A 283 25.51 20.79 -17.11
C VAL A 283 24.26 19.96 -16.83
N SER A 284 23.39 19.76 -17.82
CA SER A 284 22.19 18.89 -17.68
C SER A 284 22.59 17.44 -17.44
N GLU A 285 23.57 16.91 -18.15
CA GLU A 285 24.07 15.53 -17.95
C GLU A 285 24.73 15.35 -16.59
N LEU A 286 25.59 16.27 -16.16
CA LEU A 286 26.19 16.23 -14.82
C LEU A 286 25.16 16.29 -13.71
N ARG A 287 24.09 17.09 -13.87
CA ARG A 287 22.98 17.11 -12.91
C ARG A 287 22.28 15.75 -12.82
N LYS A 288 21.99 15.12 -13.96
CA LYS A 288 21.37 13.79 -14.01
C LYS A 288 22.22 12.74 -13.32
N GLU A 289 23.53 12.74 -13.51
CA GLU A 289 24.46 11.83 -12.84
C GLU A 289 24.43 11.99 -11.32
N VAL A 290 24.53 13.22 -10.81
CA VAL A 290 24.50 13.52 -9.37
C VAL A 290 23.15 13.10 -8.75
N ILE A 291 22.03 13.38 -9.44
CA ILE A 291 20.70 12.96 -9.01
C ILE A 291 20.64 11.44 -8.94
N MET A 292 21.10 10.74 -9.99
CA MET A 292 21.02 9.28 -10.03
C MET A 292 21.87 8.61 -8.97
N GLN A 293 23.08 9.07 -8.71
CA GLN A 293 23.92 8.53 -7.63
C GLN A 293 23.24 8.62 -6.25
N LYS A 294 22.52 9.73 -5.98
CA LYS A 294 21.79 9.90 -4.71
C LYS A 294 20.54 9.04 -4.66
N VAL A 295 19.76 9.02 -5.74
CA VAL A 295 18.52 8.24 -5.86
C VAL A 295 18.81 6.74 -5.78
N GLU A 296 19.86 6.25 -6.45
CA GLU A 296 20.29 4.86 -6.39
C GLU A 296 20.53 4.40 -4.94
N LYS A 297 21.33 5.15 -4.18
CA LYS A 297 21.59 4.84 -2.76
C LYS A 297 20.31 4.75 -1.93
N ILE A 298 19.37 5.68 -2.16
CA ILE A 298 18.11 5.72 -1.46
C ILE A 298 17.23 4.51 -1.83
N LEU A 299 17.07 4.23 -3.13
CA LEU A 299 16.25 3.13 -3.60
C LEU A 299 16.83 1.77 -3.22
N MET A 300 18.16 1.61 -3.25
CA MET A 300 18.82 0.38 -2.75
C MET A 300 18.54 0.17 -1.26
N SER A 301 18.60 1.20 -0.43
CA SER A 301 18.26 1.10 1.00
C SER A 301 16.79 0.72 1.25
N GLN A 302 15.92 0.91 0.26
CA GLN A 302 14.50 0.57 0.28
C GLN A 302 14.17 -0.79 -0.34
N GLY A 303 15.19 -1.57 -0.69
CA GLY A 303 15.02 -2.92 -1.22
C GLY A 303 14.90 -3.03 -2.75
N TYR A 304 15.16 -1.95 -3.50
CA TYR A 304 15.32 -2.01 -4.94
C TYR A 304 16.70 -2.58 -5.30
N SER A 305 16.83 -3.91 -5.28
CA SER A 305 18.11 -4.60 -5.57
C SER A 305 18.46 -4.65 -7.07
N CYS A 306 17.60 -4.11 -7.93
CA CYS A 306 17.77 -4.17 -9.38
C CYS A 306 18.99 -3.38 -9.90
N PHE A 307 19.52 -2.40 -9.16
CA PHE A 307 20.67 -1.62 -9.54
C PHE A 307 21.98 -2.42 -9.72
N GLY A 308 22.05 -3.61 -9.11
CA GLY A 308 23.17 -4.55 -9.29
C GLY A 308 22.96 -5.61 -10.38
N CYS A 309 21.82 -5.61 -11.08
CA CYS A 309 21.51 -6.62 -12.11
C CYS A 309 22.15 -6.24 -13.46
N PRO A 310 22.73 -7.19 -14.21
CA PRO A 310 23.39 -6.91 -15.51
C PRO A 310 22.42 -6.36 -16.57
N ASN A 311 21.13 -6.63 -16.45
CA ASN A 311 20.08 -6.18 -17.38
C ASN A 311 19.28 -4.97 -16.83
N PHE A 312 19.80 -4.28 -15.83
CA PHE A 312 19.19 -3.07 -15.29
C PHE A 312 19.42 -1.88 -16.24
N ARG A 313 18.36 -1.12 -16.48
CA ARG A 313 18.38 0.13 -17.23
C ARG A 313 17.51 1.16 -16.54
N TYR A 314 17.83 2.42 -16.69
CA TYR A 314 16.96 3.51 -16.25
C TYR A 314 16.82 4.57 -17.35
N LYS A 315 15.76 5.34 -17.29
CA LYS A 315 15.51 6.51 -18.11
C LYS A 315 15.14 7.68 -17.20
N LEU A 316 15.98 8.71 -17.21
CA LEU A 316 15.75 9.95 -16.46
C LEU A 316 15.46 11.08 -17.46
N LEU A 317 14.25 11.61 -17.40
CA LEU A 317 13.78 12.69 -18.26
C LEU A 317 13.48 13.94 -17.43
N GLU A 318 14.00 15.08 -17.84
CA GLU A 318 13.61 16.38 -17.29
C GLU A 318 12.22 16.74 -17.79
N LEU A 319 11.34 17.14 -16.86
CA LEU A 319 9.96 17.55 -17.17
C LEU A 319 9.94 19.07 -17.25
N SER A 320 9.50 19.60 -18.40
CA SER A 320 9.25 21.05 -18.54
C SER A 320 8.05 21.45 -17.67
N ASP A 321 8.21 22.49 -16.86
CA ASP A 321 7.07 23.08 -16.16
C ASP A 321 6.10 23.69 -17.16
N CYS A 322 5.06 22.96 -17.53
CA CYS A 322 3.87 23.53 -18.14
C CYS A 322 2.94 23.97 -17.02
N GLN A 323 3.06 25.23 -16.61
CA GLN A 323 2.07 26.09 -15.94
C GLN A 323 2.46 26.69 -14.59
N GLY A 324 2.16 28.00 -14.51
CA GLY A 324 1.95 28.75 -13.29
C GLY A 324 3.10 29.71 -12.93
N THR A 325 3.25 30.76 -13.71
CA THR A 325 3.93 31.98 -13.27
C THR A 325 3.14 32.61 -12.13
N VAL A 326 3.46 32.26 -10.89
CA VAL A 326 3.12 33.13 -9.77
C VAL A 326 4.19 34.21 -9.73
N LEU A 327 3.83 35.36 -10.21
CA LEU A 327 4.60 36.59 -10.08
C LEU A 327 4.70 36.96 -8.60
N THR A 328 5.79 36.61 -7.96
CA THR A 328 6.27 37.29 -6.76
C THR A 328 7.53 38.05 -7.13
N GLU A 329 7.33 39.36 -7.30
CA GLU A 329 8.41 40.32 -7.44
C GLU A 329 9.29 40.33 -6.19
N ARG A 330 10.61 40.35 -6.44
CA ARG A 330 11.76 40.72 -5.61
C ARG A 330 12.66 39.56 -5.17
N SER A 331 13.53 39.15 -6.10
CA SER A 331 14.98 39.03 -5.90
C SER A 331 15.64 38.36 -7.11
N ASN A 332 16.77 38.91 -7.56
CA ASN A 332 17.52 38.60 -8.79
C ASN A 332 18.36 37.32 -8.74
N THR A 333 17.84 36.20 -8.28
CA THR A 333 18.41 34.87 -8.53
C THR A 333 17.28 33.83 -8.55
N HIS A 334 16.75 33.57 -9.74
CA HIS A 334 15.69 32.55 -9.93
C HIS A 334 16.30 31.15 -9.78
N LYS A 335 16.41 30.66 -8.57
CA LYS A 335 16.59 29.23 -8.33
C LYS A 335 15.29 28.53 -8.76
N ARG A 336 15.35 27.79 -9.87
CA ARG A 336 14.17 27.15 -10.48
C ARG A 336 13.95 25.79 -9.84
N ARG A 337 12.69 25.47 -9.55
CA ARG A 337 12.25 24.11 -9.22
C ARG A 337 12.49 23.19 -10.42
N LEU A 338 13.14 22.03 -10.20
CA LEU A 338 13.43 21.05 -11.25
C LEU A 338 12.59 19.80 -11.02
N ARG A 339 12.03 19.23 -12.09
CA ARG A 339 11.25 18.00 -12.04
C ARG A 339 11.81 17.01 -13.05
N TYR A 340 11.90 15.75 -12.64
CA TYR A 340 12.35 14.65 -13.48
C TYR A 340 11.40 13.46 -13.35
N SER A 341 11.22 12.74 -14.46
CA SER A 341 10.60 11.41 -14.47
C SER A 341 11.70 10.37 -14.55
N LEU A 342 11.74 9.45 -13.58
CA LEU A 342 12.65 8.32 -13.54
C LEU A 342 11.88 7.03 -13.75
N LYS A 343 12.25 6.28 -14.80
CA LYS A 343 11.72 4.93 -15.07
C LYS A 343 12.83 3.91 -14.89
N LEU A 344 12.52 2.83 -14.18
CA LEU A 344 13.42 1.70 -13.97
C LEU A 344 12.96 0.50 -14.77
N PHE A 345 13.90 -0.20 -15.41
CA PHE A 345 13.63 -1.39 -16.23
C PHE A 345 14.53 -2.54 -15.81
N CYS A 346 14.02 -3.78 -15.89
CA CYS A 346 14.81 -4.98 -15.68
C CYS A 346 14.42 -6.03 -16.74
N GLY A 347 15.43 -6.70 -17.32
CA GLY A 347 15.23 -7.67 -18.40
C GLY A 347 14.77 -7.04 -19.72
N GLU A 348 14.04 -7.81 -20.53
CA GLU A 348 13.55 -7.37 -21.84
C GLU A 348 12.43 -6.32 -21.68
N GLN A 349 12.81 -5.05 -21.46
CA GLN A 349 11.95 -3.85 -21.46
C GLN A 349 10.79 -3.82 -20.44
N LYS A 350 10.79 -4.67 -19.42
CA LYS A 350 9.75 -4.62 -18.40
C LYS A 350 10.00 -3.45 -17.43
N GLU A 351 9.12 -2.46 -17.46
CA GLU A 351 9.10 -1.37 -16.47
C GLU A 351 8.76 -1.92 -15.09
N ILE A 352 9.66 -1.73 -14.13
CA ILE A 352 9.50 -2.22 -12.74
C ILE A 352 9.02 -1.15 -11.78
N ALA A 353 9.34 0.11 -12.04
CA ALA A 353 8.88 1.24 -11.26
C ALA A 353 9.07 2.56 -12.01
N GLN A 354 8.21 3.53 -11.71
CA GLN A 354 8.32 4.90 -12.18
C GLN A 354 8.30 5.85 -10.97
N PHE A 355 9.14 6.90 -11.02
CA PHE A 355 9.23 7.91 -9.98
C PHE A 355 9.17 9.31 -10.57
N GLU A 356 8.58 10.21 -9.85
CA GLU A 356 8.74 11.65 -10.03
C GLU A 356 9.76 12.14 -9.00
N LEU A 357 10.77 12.87 -9.47
CA LEU A 357 11.78 13.52 -8.65
C LEU A 357 11.52 15.01 -8.70
N VAL A 358 11.36 15.63 -7.56
CA VAL A 358 11.14 17.08 -7.44
C VAL A 358 12.28 17.65 -6.62
N LEU A 359 13.00 18.63 -7.21
CA LEU A 359 14.08 19.35 -6.56
C LEU A 359 13.63 20.77 -6.31
N THR A 360 13.53 21.14 -5.05
CA THR A 360 13.19 22.49 -4.60
C THR A 360 14.46 23.15 -4.06
N PRO A 361 14.78 24.38 -4.45
CA PRO A 361 15.94 25.09 -3.89
C PRO A 361 15.87 25.12 -2.37
N ALA A 362 16.97 24.78 -1.70
CA ALA A 362 17.05 24.98 -0.25
C ALA A 362 17.17 26.48 0.03
N ASN A 363 16.39 26.95 0.99
CA ASN A 363 16.38 28.36 1.43
C ASN A 363 17.69 28.73 2.11
#